data_e4dd1b623b61a967d07c0a44c4c89dd8
#
_entry.id   e4dd1b623b61a967d07c0a44c4c89dd8
#
_cell.length_a   1.000
_cell.length_b   1.000
_cell.length_c   1.000
_cell.angle_alpha   90.00
_cell.angle_beta   90.00
_cell.angle_gamma   90.00
#
_symmetry.space_group_name_H-M   'P 1'
#
loop_
_entity.id
_entity.type
_entity.pdbx_description
1 polymer ?
#
loop_
_entity_poly.entity_id
_entity_poly.type
_entity_poly.pdbx_seq_one_letter_code
_entity_poly.pdbx_strand_id
1 'polypeptide(L)'
;LVCAYPERIAAARGKPGEFVMANGRGAVIDAAHPLAGEAYLAIAEISGTAARARIIAAARITRDEIRARAAMRITTGEEVSYDGEARALRAARSERLGALVLTRTPLPAPETEEAARVLAQGIARDPGPAQWPWTPALAQLRARVGFLRRAEGADAGWPDLSDAAFAEDAAARLAPFILGRNALARITARDLHDAIEALLPWDLRARLDREAPTHFTAPTGTQVPIVYDGAEPMIALRVQELFGLTEHPAIAGGRLPLVLELLSPARRPIQITRDLPGFWAGSWAEVRAQMRGRYPRHPWPENPREAAPTRHVTKRKNQ
;
A
#
# COMPACT_ATOMS: atom_id res chain seq x y z
N LEU A 1 -35.53 31.02 25.72
CA LEU A 1 -34.58 29.98 26.14
C LEU A 1 -33.50 29.82 25.10
N VAL A 2 -33.82 29.52 23.84
CA VAL A 2 -32.87 29.24 22.74
C VAL A 2 -31.87 30.40 22.52
N CYS A 3 -32.34 31.63 22.52
CA CYS A 3 -31.49 32.84 22.37
C CYS A 3 -30.58 33.08 23.58
N ALA A 4 -31.04 32.76 24.78
CA ALA A 4 -30.31 33.00 26.02
C ALA A 4 -29.31 31.87 26.36
N TYR A 5 -29.68 30.63 26.04
CA TYR A 5 -28.89 29.42 26.39
C TYR A 5 -28.81 28.44 25.21
N PRO A 6 -28.22 28.86 24.07
CA PRO A 6 -28.13 27.99 22.89
C PRO A 6 -27.34 26.70 23.16
N GLU A 7 -26.44 26.71 24.13
CA GLU A 7 -25.67 25.54 24.57
C GLU A 7 -26.51 24.42 25.23
N ARG A 8 -27.80 24.76 25.61
CA ARG A 8 -28.76 23.79 26.16
C ARG A 8 -29.75 23.25 25.14
N ILE A 9 -29.58 23.56 23.86
CA ILE A 9 -30.24 22.84 22.78
C ILE A 9 -29.63 21.44 22.72
N ALA A 10 -30.46 20.45 22.64
CA ALA A 10 -30.00 19.03 22.62
C ALA A 10 -30.61 18.28 21.44
N ALA A 11 -29.85 17.38 20.86
CA ALA A 11 -30.25 16.42 19.82
C ALA A 11 -30.32 15.02 20.37
N ALA A 12 -31.26 14.23 19.88
CA ALA A 12 -31.39 12.81 20.21
C ALA A 12 -30.12 12.04 19.84
N ARG A 13 -29.71 11.09 20.70
CA ARG A 13 -28.53 10.25 20.55
C ARG A 13 -28.86 8.77 20.75
N GLY A 14 -29.10 8.07 19.64
CA GLY A 14 -29.26 6.62 19.64
C GLY A 14 -30.57 6.15 20.26
N LYS A 15 -30.64 5.96 21.58
CA LYS A 15 -31.84 5.42 22.26
C LYS A 15 -32.82 6.49 22.69
N PRO A 16 -34.14 6.19 22.72
CA PRO A 16 -35.13 7.12 23.27
C PRO A 16 -34.76 7.61 24.68
N GLY A 17 -34.86 8.92 24.89
CA GLY A 17 -34.53 9.56 26.15
C GLY A 17 -33.04 9.94 26.30
N GLU A 18 -32.17 9.58 25.40
CA GLU A 18 -30.76 9.99 25.41
C GLU A 18 -30.54 11.16 24.45
N PHE A 19 -29.91 12.21 24.92
CA PHE A 19 -29.63 13.43 24.19
C PHE A 19 -28.20 13.91 24.38
N VAL A 20 -27.68 14.62 23.39
CA VAL A 20 -26.44 15.40 23.49
C VAL A 20 -26.76 16.86 23.34
N MET A 21 -26.23 17.70 24.24
CA MET A 21 -26.42 19.16 24.20
C MET A 21 -25.40 19.83 23.27
N ALA A 22 -25.67 21.06 22.84
CA ALA A 22 -24.76 21.83 22.00
C ALA A 22 -23.38 22.09 22.63
N ASN A 23 -23.27 22.05 23.95
CA ASN A 23 -22.00 22.09 24.68
C ASN A 23 -21.27 20.75 24.75
N GLY A 24 -21.76 19.69 24.09
CA GLY A 24 -21.16 18.35 24.04
C GLY A 24 -21.50 17.44 25.23
N ARG A 25 -22.24 17.93 26.23
CA ARG A 25 -22.63 17.11 27.39
C ARG A 25 -23.84 16.25 27.08
N GLY A 26 -23.84 15.03 27.63
CA GLY A 26 -25.00 14.15 27.59
C GLY A 26 -26.10 14.61 28.53
N ALA A 27 -27.37 14.44 28.14
CA ALA A 27 -28.53 14.62 29.00
C ALA A 27 -29.53 13.47 28.76
N VAL A 28 -30.25 13.09 29.83
CA VAL A 28 -31.18 11.97 29.79
C VAL A 28 -32.55 12.37 30.32
N ILE A 29 -33.60 11.84 29.73
CA ILE A 29 -34.97 11.85 30.22
C ILE A 29 -35.51 10.43 30.28
N ASP A 30 -36.55 10.19 31.06
CA ASP A 30 -37.17 8.86 31.10
C ASP A 30 -37.62 8.43 29.71
N ALA A 31 -37.31 7.19 29.32
CA ALA A 31 -37.67 6.68 28.01
C ALA A 31 -39.19 6.62 27.77
N ALA A 32 -39.98 6.56 28.82
CA ALA A 32 -41.44 6.61 28.75
C ALA A 32 -42.00 8.07 28.65
N HIS A 33 -41.13 9.09 28.83
CA HIS A 33 -41.54 10.48 28.76
C HIS A 33 -41.96 10.86 27.33
N PRO A 34 -43.04 11.64 27.11
CA PRO A 34 -43.49 12.06 25.77
C PRO A 34 -42.39 12.71 24.89
N LEU A 35 -41.42 13.39 25.50
CA LEU A 35 -40.32 14.04 24.78
C LEU A 35 -39.15 13.10 24.46
N ALA A 36 -39.16 11.83 24.94
CA ALA A 36 -38.04 10.92 24.74
C ALA A 36 -37.74 10.55 23.29
N GLY A 37 -38.74 10.61 22.40
CA GLY A 37 -38.65 10.35 20.98
C GLY A 37 -38.40 11.59 20.10
N GLU A 38 -38.34 12.80 20.68
CA GLU A 38 -38.15 14.02 19.92
C GLU A 38 -36.73 14.15 19.36
N ALA A 39 -36.59 14.67 18.14
CA ALA A 39 -35.28 14.87 17.51
C ALA A 39 -34.45 15.95 18.22
N TYR A 40 -35.08 16.99 18.66
CA TYR A 40 -34.44 18.13 19.36
C TYR A 40 -35.23 18.61 20.54
N LEU A 41 -34.52 19.01 21.60
CA LEU A 41 -35.10 19.62 22.80
C LEU A 41 -34.41 20.95 23.12
N ALA A 42 -35.17 21.93 23.55
CA ALA A 42 -34.67 23.11 24.26
C ALA A 42 -34.81 22.90 25.76
N ILE A 43 -33.69 22.65 26.44
CA ILE A 43 -33.67 22.26 27.86
C ILE A 43 -33.66 23.51 28.74
N ALA A 44 -34.66 23.64 29.59
CA ALA A 44 -34.78 24.73 30.55
C ALA A 44 -34.02 24.42 31.83
N GLU A 45 -34.17 23.21 32.35
CA GLU A 45 -33.62 22.82 33.64
C GLU A 45 -33.02 21.42 33.57
N ILE A 46 -31.84 21.27 34.17
CA ILE A 46 -31.12 20.00 34.32
C ILE A 46 -30.66 19.83 35.76
N SER A 47 -30.59 18.59 36.23
CA SER A 47 -29.98 18.24 37.52
C SER A 47 -28.96 17.15 37.31
N GLY A 48 -28.04 16.99 38.27
CA GLY A 48 -27.00 15.92 38.26
C GLY A 48 -25.64 16.42 37.82
N THR A 49 -24.73 15.48 37.54
CA THR A 49 -23.32 15.75 37.21
C THR A 49 -23.12 16.03 35.73
N ALA A 50 -21.95 16.58 35.38
CA ALA A 50 -21.57 16.88 33.99
C ALA A 50 -21.60 15.64 33.06
N ALA A 51 -21.34 14.44 33.57
CA ALA A 51 -21.33 13.19 32.81
C ALA A 51 -22.71 12.60 32.56
N ARG A 52 -23.71 12.92 33.44
CA ARG A 52 -25.06 12.36 33.35
C ARG A 52 -26.08 13.36 33.93
N ALA A 53 -26.41 14.34 33.12
CA ALA A 53 -27.41 15.32 33.48
C ALA A 53 -28.84 14.80 33.23
N ARG A 54 -29.73 14.86 34.22
CA ARG A 54 -31.15 14.52 34.07
C ARG A 54 -31.91 15.79 33.66
N ILE A 55 -32.68 15.65 32.59
CA ILE A 55 -33.57 16.74 32.12
C ILE A 55 -34.78 16.79 33.06
N ILE A 56 -35.01 17.95 33.66
CA ILE A 56 -36.15 18.23 34.55
C ILE A 56 -37.25 18.93 33.78
N ALA A 57 -36.87 19.93 32.96
CA ALA A 57 -37.81 20.69 32.14
C ALA A 57 -37.21 20.95 30.75
N ALA A 58 -37.98 20.63 29.73
CA ALA A 58 -37.62 20.88 28.33
C ALA A 58 -38.87 21.06 27.47
N ALA A 59 -38.70 21.67 26.31
CA ALA A 59 -39.71 21.72 25.27
C ALA A 59 -39.10 21.14 23.96
N ARG A 60 -39.95 20.56 23.12
CA ARG A 60 -39.54 20.19 21.77
C ARG A 60 -39.20 21.45 20.98
N ILE A 61 -38.25 21.32 20.08
CA ILE A 61 -37.88 22.36 19.13
C ILE A 61 -37.57 21.72 17.79
N THR A 62 -37.89 22.38 16.70
CA THR A 62 -37.58 21.91 15.35
C THR A 62 -36.23 22.46 14.89
N ARG A 63 -35.63 21.79 13.88
CA ARG A 63 -34.40 22.27 13.26
C ARG A 63 -34.53 23.68 12.69
N ASP A 64 -35.66 24.01 12.07
CA ASP A 64 -35.90 25.30 11.46
C ASP A 64 -36.04 26.41 12.53
N GLU A 65 -36.65 26.10 13.66
CA GLU A 65 -36.67 27.01 14.81
C GLU A 65 -35.28 27.21 15.42
N ILE A 66 -34.44 26.18 15.46
CA ILE A 66 -33.03 26.30 15.88
C ILE A 66 -32.31 27.26 14.93
N ARG A 67 -32.45 27.07 13.61
CA ARG A 67 -31.83 27.92 12.61
C ARG A 67 -32.31 29.40 12.75
N ALA A 68 -33.59 29.60 12.87
CA ALA A 68 -34.16 30.96 13.00
C ALA A 68 -33.70 31.68 14.27
N ARG A 69 -33.59 30.97 15.40
CA ARG A 69 -33.37 31.56 16.71
C ARG A 69 -31.91 31.55 17.17
N ALA A 70 -31.10 30.66 16.64
CA ALA A 70 -29.68 30.52 16.97
C ALA A 70 -28.74 30.80 15.77
N ALA A 71 -29.21 31.45 14.71
CA ALA A 71 -28.49 31.69 13.46
C ALA A 71 -27.05 32.21 13.68
N MET A 72 -26.84 33.15 14.57
CA MET A 72 -25.55 33.76 14.91
C MET A 72 -24.56 32.78 15.59
N ARG A 73 -25.01 31.63 16.02
CA ARG A 73 -24.21 30.59 16.70
C ARG A 73 -24.01 29.38 15.85
N ILE A 74 -24.65 29.30 14.68
CA ILE A 74 -24.50 28.22 13.74
C ILE A 74 -23.25 28.48 12.92
N THR A 75 -22.36 27.49 12.91
CA THR A 75 -21.18 27.47 12.05
C THR A 75 -21.39 26.52 10.88
N THR A 76 -20.95 26.93 9.70
CA THR A 76 -20.94 26.11 8.52
C THR A 76 -19.49 25.76 8.19
N GLY A 77 -19.21 24.48 7.97
CA GLY A 77 -17.88 24.02 7.62
C GLY A 77 -17.95 22.87 6.61
N GLU A 78 -16.91 22.77 5.81
CA GLU A 78 -16.71 21.63 4.92
C GLU A 78 -15.70 20.70 5.56
N GLU A 79 -15.99 19.40 5.52
CA GLU A 79 -15.17 18.37 6.10
C GLU A 79 -14.81 17.36 5.01
N VAL A 80 -13.54 16.96 4.94
CA VAL A 80 -13.07 15.88 4.10
C VAL A 80 -12.56 14.78 5.02
N SER A 81 -13.00 13.55 4.78
CA SER A 81 -12.60 12.38 5.56
C SER A 81 -12.40 11.18 4.65
N TYR A 82 -11.60 10.22 5.09
CA TYR A 82 -11.42 8.94 4.41
C TYR A 82 -12.44 7.93 4.93
N ASP A 83 -13.12 7.26 4.00
CA ASP A 83 -14.01 6.13 4.27
C ASP A 83 -13.27 4.83 3.93
N GLY A 84 -12.96 4.02 4.95
CA GLY A 84 -12.23 2.75 4.79
C GLY A 84 -13.02 1.69 4.03
N GLU A 85 -14.34 1.64 4.18
CA GLU A 85 -15.18 0.66 3.47
C GLU A 85 -15.21 0.96 1.96
N ALA A 86 -15.43 2.22 1.60
CA ALA A 86 -15.41 2.67 0.21
C ALA A 86 -13.98 2.84 -0.34
N ARG A 87 -12.95 2.87 0.51
CA ARG A 87 -11.55 3.21 0.20
C ARG A 87 -11.44 4.52 -0.58
N ALA A 88 -12.22 5.52 -0.18
CA ALA A 88 -12.41 6.76 -0.90
C ALA A 88 -12.59 7.96 0.05
N LEU A 89 -12.40 9.16 -0.48
CA LEU A 89 -12.74 10.39 0.23
C LEU A 89 -14.25 10.59 0.29
N ARG A 90 -14.71 11.08 1.42
CA ARG A 90 -16.05 11.65 1.59
C ARG A 90 -15.90 13.12 1.98
N ALA A 91 -16.57 13.99 1.26
CA ALA A 91 -16.68 15.38 1.58
C ALA A 91 -18.13 15.73 1.93
N ALA A 92 -18.32 16.55 2.92
CA ALA A 92 -19.66 17.03 3.30
C ALA A 92 -19.58 18.44 3.87
N ARG A 93 -20.60 19.23 3.59
CA ARG A 93 -20.86 20.50 4.27
C ARG A 93 -21.75 20.23 5.46
N SER A 94 -21.34 20.64 6.64
CA SER A 94 -22.09 20.52 7.87
C SER A 94 -22.46 21.88 8.45
N GLU A 95 -23.71 22.03 8.92
CA GLU A 95 -24.12 23.10 9.79
C GLU A 95 -24.12 22.59 11.22
N ARG A 96 -23.47 23.32 12.11
CA ARG A 96 -23.31 22.93 13.51
C ARG A 96 -23.74 24.04 14.47
N LEU A 97 -24.38 23.63 15.55
CA LEU A 97 -24.56 24.44 16.73
C LEU A 97 -23.72 23.82 17.86
N GLY A 98 -22.52 24.35 18.09
CA GLY A 98 -21.55 23.69 18.96
C GLY A 98 -21.28 22.26 18.56
N ALA A 99 -21.52 21.29 19.46
CA ALA A 99 -21.34 19.87 19.20
C ALA A 99 -22.45 19.24 18.34
N LEU A 100 -23.57 19.92 18.10
CA LEU A 100 -24.69 19.39 17.35
C LEU A 100 -24.50 19.55 15.85
N VAL A 101 -24.61 18.49 15.07
CA VAL A 101 -24.72 18.53 13.62
C VAL A 101 -26.22 18.71 13.26
N LEU A 102 -26.56 19.86 12.73
CA LEU A 102 -27.96 20.17 12.33
C LEU A 102 -28.26 19.60 10.93
N THR A 103 -27.29 19.74 10.00
CA THR A 103 -27.36 19.17 8.65
C THR A 103 -26.00 18.70 8.22
N ARG A 104 -26.00 17.71 7.36
CA ARG A 104 -24.82 17.24 6.66
C ARG A 104 -25.21 16.94 5.22
N THR A 105 -24.69 17.75 4.30
CA THR A 105 -24.95 17.63 2.85
C THR A 105 -23.69 17.08 2.19
N PRO A 106 -23.75 15.94 1.50
CA PRO A 106 -22.61 15.41 0.75
C PRO A 106 -22.14 16.41 -0.31
N LEU A 107 -20.84 16.51 -0.48
CA LEU A 107 -20.16 17.29 -1.52
C LEU A 107 -19.25 16.38 -2.35
N PRO A 108 -18.96 16.76 -3.61
CA PRO A 108 -17.84 16.16 -4.33
C PRO A 108 -16.54 16.34 -3.54
N ALA A 109 -15.67 15.33 -3.57
CA ALA A 109 -14.35 15.44 -2.93
C ALA A 109 -13.55 16.56 -3.64
N PRO A 110 -12.97 17.53 -2.89
CA PRO A 110 -12.23 18.63 -3.47
C PRO A 110 -10.87 18.15 -4.01
N GLU A 111 -10.41 18.80 -5.08
CA GLU A 111 -9.11 18.54 -5.70
C GLU A 111 -8.02 19.41 -5.05
N THR A 112 -7.85 19.29 -3.74
CA THR A 112 -6.91 20.07 -2.95
C THR A 112 -5.77 19.19 -2.41
N GLU A 113 -4.63 19.80 -2.08
CA GLU A 113 -3.52 19.09 -1.42
C GLU A 113 -3.96 18.46 -0.09
N GLU A 114 -4.83 19.11 0.66
CA GLU A 114 -5.34 18.57 1.92
C GLU A 114 -6.17 17.30 1.68
N ALA A 115 -7.04 17.30 0.66
CA ALA A 115 -7.79 16.10 0.28
C ALA A 115 -6.83 14.95 -0.16
N ALA A 116 -5.79 15.28 -0.93
CA ALA A 116 -4.78 14.29 -1.32
C ALA A 116 -4.03 13.73 -0.09
N ARG A 117 -3.70 14.57 0.91
CA ARG A 117 -3.09 14.09 2.18
C ARG A 117 -4.03 13.18 2.95
N VAL A 118 -5.31 13.55 3.07
CA VAL A 118 -6.32 12.72 3.74
C VAL A 118 -6.46 11.37 3.04
N LEU A 119 -6.49 11.36 1.69
CA LEU A 119 -6.53 10.11 0.92
C LEU A 119 -5.27 9.27 1.15
N ALA A 120 -4.08 9.87 0.99
CA ALA A 120 -2.81 9.16 1.16
C ALA A 120 -2.69 8.51 2.54
N GLN A 121 -2.99 9.26 3.60
CA GLN A 121 -2.98 8.75 4.98
C GLN A 121 -4.06 7.68 5.21
N GLY A 122 -5.24 7.86 4.62
CA GLY A 122 -6.33 6.90 4.70
C GLY A 122 -5.96 5.55 4.13
N ILE A 123 -5.54 5.52 2.86
CA ILE A 123 -5.15 4.27 2.18
C ILE A 123 -3.86 3.65 2.72
N ALA A 124 -3.02 4.41 3.38
CA ALA A 124 -1.82 3.90 4.04
C ALA A 124 -2.16 3.13 5.32
N ARG A 125 -3.24 3.49 6.02
CA ARG A 125 -3.74 2.78 7.20
C ARG A 125 -4.59 1.57 6.81
N ASP A 126 -5.48 1.75 5.84
CA ASP A 126 -6.43 0.76 5.36
C ASP A 126 -6.72 0.96 3.86
N PRO A 127 -6.35 0.02 2.99
CA PRO A 127 -5.86 -1.34 3.24
C PRO A 127 -4.35 -1.47 3.45
N GLY A 128 -3.60 -0.39 3.44
CA GLY A 128 -2.15 -0.36 3.54
C GLY A 128 -1.42 -0.46 2.19
N PRO A 129 -0.11 -0.07 2.16
CA PRO A 129 0.66 0.04 0.92
C PRO A 129 0.81 -1.26 0.14
N ALA A 130 0.77 -2.42 0.79
CA ALA A 130 0.84 -3.72 0.12
C ALA A 130 -0.27 -3.95 -0.92
N GLN A 131 -1.42 -3.29 -0.77
CA GLN A 131 -2.57 -3.40 -1.67
C GLN A 131 -2.69 -2.25 -2.68
N TRP A 132 -1.68 -1.39 -2.78
CA TRP A 132 -1.65 -0.36 -3.81
C TRP A 132 -1.38 -0.97 -5.19
N PRO A 133 -1.66 -0.26 -6.29
CA PRO A 133 -1.57 -0.80 -7.64
C PRO A 133 -0.11 -0.94 -8.14
N TRP A 134 0.71 -1.70 -7.42
CA TRP A 134 2.08 -2.00 -7.80
C TRP A 134 2.12 -2.87 -9.05
N THR A 135 2.77 -2.39 -10.10
CA THR A 135 3.11 -3.26 -11.23
C THR A 135 4.32 -4.15 -10.90
N PRO A 136 4.52 -5.27 -11.62
CA PRO A 136 5.72 -6.08 -11.44
C PRO A 136 7.03 -5.28 -11.57
N ALA A 137 7.06 -4.29 -12.49
CA ALA A 137 8.22 -3.41 -12.66
C ALA A 137 8.48 -2.51 -11.45
N LEU A 138 7.42 -1.91 -10.86
CA LEU A 138 7.55 -1.09 -9.66
C LEU A 138 7.90 -1.94 -8.43
N ALA A 139 7.35 -3.13 -8.31
CA ALA A 139 7.70 -4.07 -7.25
C ALA A 139 9.18 -4.46 -7.36
N GLN A 140 9.66 -4.80 -8.56
CA GLN A 140 11.08 -5.09 -8.79
C GLN A 140 11.97 -3.88 -8.49
N LEU A 141 11.56 -2.66 -8.88
CA LEU A 141 12.31 -1.43 -8.56
C LEU A 141 12.47 -1.27 -7.04
N ARG A 142 11.39 -1.41 -6.29
CA ARG A 142 11.41 -1.35 -4.81
C ARG A 142 12.30 -2.44 -4.21
N ALA A 143 12.20 -3.68 -4.71
CA ALA A 143 13.01 -4.80 -4.25
C ALA A 143 14.51 -4.58 -4.49
N ARG A 144 14.90 -4.04 -5.67
CA ARG A 144 16.28 -3.69 -6.02
C ARG A 144 16.85 -2.62 -5.08
N VAL A 145 16.10 -1.54 -4.85
CA VAL A 145 16.50 -0.48 -3.92
C VAL A 145 16.62 -1.02 -2.49
N GLY A 146 15.63 -1.77 -2.04
CA GLY A 146 15.64 -2.40 -0.71
C GLY A 146 16.79 -3.39 -0.53
N PHE A 147 17.14 -4.14 -1.58
CA PHE A 147 18.30 -5.03 -1.57
C PHE A 147 19.61 -4.25 -1.37
N LEU A 148 19.89 -3.21 -2.16
CA LEU A 148 21.10 -2.40 -2.01
C LEU A 148 21.14 -1.67 -0.66
N ARG A 149 20.00 -1.15 -0.19
CA ARG A 149 19.89 -0.55 1.13
C ARG A 149 20.29 -1.52 2.25
N ARG A 150 19.87 -2.80 2.16
CA ARG A 150 20.29 -3.83 3.13
C ARG A 150 21.76 -4.21 2.98
N ALA A 151 22.26 -4.33 1.76
CA ALA A 151 23.62 -4.76 1.48
C ALA A 151 24.67 -3.70 1.84
N GLU A 152 24.35 -2.43 1.66
CA GLU A 152 25.31 -1.31 1.86
C GLU A 152 25.06 -0.53 3.15
N GLY A 153 23.93 -0.76 3.82
CA GLY A 153 23.53 -0.05 5.03
C GLY A 153 22.69 1.20 4.76
N ALA A 154 22.05 1.70 5.82
CA ALA A 154 21.15 2.85 5.74
C ALA A 154 21.86 4.14 5.32
N ASP A 155 23.13 4.27 5.66
CA ASP A 155 23.94 5.47 5.41
C ASP A 155 24.41 5.60 3.93
N ALA A 156 24.20 4.58 3.11
CA ALA A 156 24.56 4.59 1.70
C ALA A 156 23.66 5.48 0.82
N GLY A 157 22.66 6.14 1.41
CA GLY A 157 21.77 7.10 0.74
C GLY A 157 20.58 6.48 0.00
N TRP A 158 20.42 5.14 0.02
CA TRP A 158 19.28 4.49 -0.60
C TRP A 158 17.99 4.80 0.16
N PRO A 159 16.91 5.29 -0.52
CA PRO A 159 15.64 5.55 0.14
C PRO A 159 15.01 4.26 0.68
N ASP A 160 14.29 4.37 1.79
CA ASP A 160 13.45 3.28 2.24
C ASP A 160 12.13 3.28 1.45
N LEU A 161 11.95 2.29 0.59
CA LEU A 161 10.76 2.09 -0.24
C LEU A 161 9.88 0.93 0.28
N SER A 162 10.04 0.55 1.54
CA SER A 162 9.20 -0.48 2.17
C SER A 162 7.75 -0.01 2.38
N ASP A 163 6.85 -0.97 2.56
CA ASP A 163 5.46 -0.65 2.92
C ASP A 163 5.38 0.10 4.25
N ALA A 164 6.26 -0.22 5.20
CA ALA A 164 6.33 0.49 6.48
C ALA A 164 6.68 1.97 6.30
N ALA A 165 7.69 2.28 5.48
CA ALA A 165 8.08 3.67 5.20
C ALA A 165 7.00 4.46 4.45
N PHE A 166 6.25 3.82 3.56
CA PHE A 166 5.09 4.45 2.92
C PHE A 166 3.92 4.62 3.88
N ALA A 167 3.69 3.67 4.79
CA ALA A 167 2.64 3.79 5.80
C ALA A 167 2.93 4.90 6.82
N GLU A 168 4.19 5.08 7.19
CA GLU A 168 4.63 6.09 8.15
C GLU A 168 4.47 7.51 7.60
N ASP A 169 4.84 7.75 6.35
CA ASP A 169 4.86 9.09 5.76
C ASP A 169 4.19 9.17 4.38
N ALA A 170 3.00 8.60 4.27
CA ALA A 170 2.23 8.62 3.03
C ALA A 170 1.86 10.06 2.57
N ALA A 171 1.70 10.98 3.52
CA ALA A 171 1.38 12.36 3.23
C ALA A 171 2.49 13.08 2.44
N ALA A 172 3.76 12.87 2.79
CA ALA A 172 4.86 13.47 2.04
C ALA A 172 5.21 12.66 0.79
N ARG A 173 5.14 11.32 0.88
CA ARG A 173 5.63 10.43 -0.18
C ARG A 173 4.66 10.22 -1.33
N LEU A 174 3.35 10.25 -1.07
CA LEU A 174 2.33 9.93 -2.07
C LEU A 174 1.41 11.11 -2.40
N ALA A 175 0.99 11.91 -1.40
CA ALA A 175 -0.03 12.94 -1.64
C ALA A 175 0.30 13.91 -2.78
N PRO A 176 1.55 14.37 -3.01
CA PRO A 176 1.87 15.27 -4.12
C PRO A 176 1.57 14.70 -5.51
N PHE A 177 1.54 13.38 -5.64
CA PHE A 177 1.38 12.67 -6.91
C PHE A 177 -0.06 12.19 -7.18
N ILE A 178 -0.95 12.34 -6.19
CA ILE A 178 -2.36 11.90 -6.29
C ILE A 178 -3.37 13.05 -6.20
N LEU A 179 -2.94 14.27 -6.52
CA LEU A 179 -3.84 15.42 -6.58
C LEU A 179 -5.02 15.14 -7.54
N GLY A 180 -6.24 15.45 -7.11
CA GLY A 180 -7.45 15.13 -7.87
C GLY A 180 -7.90 13.67 -7.82
N ARG A 181 -7.16 12.77 -7.18
CA ARG A 181 -7.64 11.42 -6.88
C ARG A 181 -8.54 11.45 -5.64
N ASN A 182 -9.65 10.75 -5.71
CA ASN A 182 -10.62 10.70 -4.61
C ASN A 182 -10.85 9.30 -4.05
N ALA A 183 -10.19 8.27 -4.58
CA ALA A 183 -10.31 6.89 -4.14
C ALA A 183 -9.05 6.09 -4.49
N LEU A 184 -8.76 5.02 -3.75
CA LEU A 184 -7.67 4.09 -4.05
C LEU A 184 -7.79 3.52 -5.48
N ALA A 185 -8.98 3.18 -5.93
CA ALA A 185 -9.23 2.65 -7.29
C ALA A 185 -8.91 3.66 -8.41
N ARG A 186 -8.68 4.94 -8.09
CA ARG A 186 -8.30 5.99 -9.05
C ARG A 186 -6.79 6.26 -9.05
N ILE A 187 -6.05 5.71 -8.10
CA ILE A 187 -4.60 5.79 -8.08
C ILE A 187 -4.06 4.83 -9.14
N THR A 188 -3.11 5.31 -9.93
CA THR A 188 -2.54 4.57 -11.05
C THR A 188 -1.11 4.13 -10.75
N ALA A 189 -0.60 3.17 -11.52
CA ALA A 189 0.81 2.79 -11.47
C ALA A 189 1.74 3.97 -11.80
N ARG A 190 1.27 4.93 -12.59
CA ARG A 190 2.03 6.15 -12.89
C ARG A 190 2.18 7.05 -11.67
N ASP A 191 1.10 7.25 -10.90
CA ASP A 191 1.16 8.04 -9.68
C ASP A 191 2.20 7.45 -8.70
N LEU A 192 2.25 6.12 -8.58
CA LEU A 192 3.23 5.42 -7.75
C LEU A 192 4.65 5.48 -8.32
N HIS A 193 4.80 5.40 -9.64
CA HIS A 193 6.10 5.57 -10.30
C HIS A 193 6.67 6.96 -10.02
N ASP A 194 5.88 8.01 -10.22
CA ASP A 194 6.31 9.38 -10.04
C ASP A 194 6.67 9.65 -8.55
N ALA A 195 5.93 9.04 -7.62
CA ALA A 195 6.25 9.07 -6.18
C ALA A 195 7.60 8.40 -5.85
N ILE A 196 7.92 7.25 -6.47
CA ILE A 196 9.22 6.58 -6.29
C ILE A 196 10.35 7.39 -6.93
N GLU A 197 10.14 7.88 -8.17
CA GLU A 197 11.16 8.66 -8.89
C GLU A 197 11.57 9.93 -8.11
N ALA A 198 10.63 10.58 -7.43
CA ALA A 198 10.93 11.72 -6.58
C ALA A 198 11.82 11.38 -5.37
N LEU A 199 11.78 10.11 -4.92
CA LEU A 199 12.62 9.61 -3.83
C LEU A 199 13.96 9.06 -4.31
N LEU A 200 14.15 8.85 -5.62
CA LEU A 200 15.32 8.22 -6.21
C LEU A 200 16.02 9.18 -7.20
N PRO A 201 16.94 10.02 -6.73
CA PRO A 201 17.72 10.93 -7.58
C PRO A 201 18.41 10.21 -8.73
N TRP A 202 18.68 10.93 -9.82
CA TRP A 202 19.20 10.35 -11.07
C TRP A 202 20.53 9.61 -10.90
N ASP A 203 21.41 10.08 -10.04
CA ASP A 203 22.70 9.45 -9.73
C ASP A 203 22.53 8.10 -9.03
N LEU A 204 21.60 8.02 -8.07
CA LEU A 204 21.21 6.74 -7.46
C LEU A 204 20.51 5.82 -8.47
N ARG A 205 19.75 6.37 -9.41
CA ARG A 205 19.13 5.57 -10.47
C ARG A 205 20.16 4.92 -11.38
N ALA A 206 21.15 5.69 -11.87
CA ALA A 206 22.23 5.18 -12.68
C ALA A 206 23.07 4.13 -11.92
N ARG A 207 23.28 4.35 -10.62
CA ARG A 207 23.96 3.40 -9.75
C ARG A 207 23.14 2.13 -9.56
N LEU A 208 21.82 2.24 -9.34
CA LEU A 208 20.89 1.10 -9.21
C LEU A 208 20.98 0.19 -10.44
N ASP A 209 20.94 0.76 -11.65
CA ASP A 209 20.93 -0.04 -12.88
C ASP A 209 22.26 -0.76 -13.11
N ARG A 210 23.36 -0.21 -12.62
CA ARG A 210 24.68 -0.85 -12.67
C ARG A 210 24.87 -1.90 -11.58
N GLU A 211 24.47 -1.61 -10.34
CA GLU A 211 24.76 -2.47 -9.17
C GLU A 211 23.74 -3.59 -8.99
N ALA A 212 22.47 -3.31 -9.30
CA ALA A 212 21.37 -4.27 -9.18
C ALA A 212 20.52 -4.30 -10.46
N PRO A 213 21.02 -4.85 -11.58
CA PRO A 213 20.31 -4.88 -12.86
C PRO A 213 19.00 -5.65 -12.76
N THR A 214 18.05 -5.35 -13.66
CA THR A 214 16.73 -6.02 -13.69
C THR A 214 16.80 -7.46 -14.19
N HIS A 215 17.76 -7.76 -15.07
CA HIS A 215 17.90 -9.06 -15.73
C HIS A 215 19.37 -9.50 -15.78
N PHE A 216 19.56 -10.79 -15.76
CA PHE A 216 20.80 -11.47 -16.13
C PHE A 216 20.71 -11.91 -17.59
N THR A 217 21.76 -11.66 -18.38
CA THR A 217 21.85 -12.17 -19.76
C THR A 217 22.54 -13.51 -19.75
N ALA A 218 21.77 -14.57 -19.98
CA ALA A 218 22.31 -15.91 -20.09
C ALA A 218 23.20 -16.06 -21.35
N PRO A 219 24.12 -17.04 -21.42
CA PRO A 219 24.93 -17.31 -22.59
C PRO A 219 24.14 -17.53 -23.90
N THR A 220 22.88 -17.93 -23.79
CA THR A 220 21.95 -18.06 -24.93
C THR A 220 21.36 -16.74 -25.42
N GLY A 221 21.67 -15.61 -24.75
CA GLY A 221 21.05 -14.31 -24.99
C GLY A 221 19.67 -14.14 -24.31
N THR A 222 19.22 -15.12 -23.53
CA THR A 222 17.97 -15.00 -22.78
C THR A 222 18.11 -13.99 -21.67
N GLN A 223 17.19 -13.03 -21.59
CA GLN A 223 17.07 -12.11 -20.47
C GLN A 223 16.29 -12.79 -19.34
N VAL A 224 16.98 -13.11 -18.26
CA VAL A 224 16.38 -13.78 -17.10
C VAL A 224 16.17 -12.76 -15.99
N PRO A 225 14.94 -12.51 -15.52
CA PRO A 225 14.70 -11.54 -14.47
C PRO A 225 15.40 -11.97 -13.18
N ILE A 226 16.03 -10.98 -12.51
CA ILE A 226 16.65 -11.18 -11.19
C ILE A 226 15.61 -10.83 -10.12
N VAL A 227 15.41 -11.75 -9.18
CA VAL A 227 14.53 -11.61 -8.02
C VAL A 227 15.37 -11.12 -6.83
N TYR A 228 14.91 -9.99 -6.22
CA TYR A 228 15.59 -9.32 -5.12
C TYR A 228 14.83 -9.36 -3.79
N ASP A 229 13.71 -10.12 -3.73
CA ASP A 229 12.83 -10.17 -2.56
C ASP A 229 13.45 -10.91 -1.37
N GLY A 230 14.46 -11.77 -1.63
CA GLY A 230 15.19 -12.52 -0.61
C GLY A 230 16.37 -11.77 0.00
N ALA A 231 17.14 -12.50 0.80
CA ALA A 231 18.41 -12.02 1.35
C ALA A 231 19.50 -11.90 0.27
N GLU A 232 19.43 -12.75 -0.75
CA GLU A 232 20.38 -12.82 -1.87
C GLU A 232 19.63 -12.71 -3.21
N PRO A 233 20.22 -12.07 -4.23
CA PRO A 233 19.62 -11.99 -5.55
C PRO A 233 19.62 -13.35 -6.23
N MET A 234 18.49 -13.71 -6.82
CA MET A 234 18.29 -15.05 -7.40
C MET A 234 17.81 -14.99 -8.84
N ILE A 235 18.25 -15.95 -9.65
CA ILE A 235 17.73 -16.22 -10.99
C ILE A 235 17.29 -17.67 -11.12
N ALA A 236 16.21 -17.90 -11.87
CA ALA A 236 15.70 -19.23 -12.18
C ALA A 236 15.76 -19.47 -13.69
N LEU A 237 16.58 -20.42 -14.15
CA LEU A 237 16.74 -20.70 -15.56
C LEU A 237 17.10 -22.18 -15.82
N ARG A 238 16.84 -22.62 -17.05
CA ARG A 238 17.20 -23.99 -17.44
C ARG A 238 18.70 -24.16 -17.46
N VAL A 239 19.19 -25.27 -16.87
CA VAL A 239 20.62 -25.57 -16.76
C VAL A 239 21.34 -25.51 -18.09
N GLN A 240 20.68 -25.89 -19.22
CA GLN A 240 21.27 -25.89 -20.57
C GLN A 240 21.56 -24.44 -21.07
N GLU A 241 20.95 -23.45 -20.52
CA GLU A 241 21.20 -22.04 -20.90
C GLU A 241 22.49 -21.49 -20.30
N LEU A 242 23.08 -22.23 -19.32
CA LEU A 242 24.34 -21.88 -18.66
C LEU A 242 25.54 -22.68 -19.22
N PHE A 243 25.36 -23.61 -20.15
CA PHE A 243 26.48 -24.33 -20.73
C PHE A 243 27.51 -23.36 -21.32
N GLY A 244 28.76 -23.69 -21.22
CA GLY A 244 29.89 -22.86 -21.64
C GLY A 244 30.33 -21.84 -20.60
N LEU A 245 29.51 -21.58 -19.53
CA LEU A 245 29.85 -20.65 -18.49
C LEU A 245 30.81 -21.31 -17.47
N THR A 246 32.01 -20.75 -17.34
CA THR A 246 33.07 -21.25 -16.46
C THR A 246 33.14 -20.49 -15.14
N GLU A 247 32.58 -19.31 -15.09
CA GLU A 247 32.52 -18.45 -13.90
C GLU A 247 31.11 -18.41 -13.32
N HIS A 248 31.04 -18.18 -12.02
CA HIS A 248 29.73 -18.02 -11.37
C HIS A 248 29.13 -16.65 -11.68
N PRO A 249 27.87 -16.56 -12.12
CA PRO A 249 27.20 -15.29 -12.37
C PRO A 249 27.15 -14.39 -11.13
N ALA A 250 27.51 -13.13 -11.30
CA ALA A 250 27.49 -12.13 -10.25
C ALA A 250 27.02 -10.77 -10.79
N ILE A 251 26.55 -9.89 -9.89
CA ILE A 251 26.17 -8.50 -10.13
C ILE A 251 27.08 -7.56 -9.35
N ALA A 252 26.81 -6.24 -9.41
CA ALA A 252 27.59 -5.22 -8.71
C ALA A 252 29.09 -5.29 -9.03
N GLY A 253 29.43 -5.44 -10.32
CA GLY A 253 30.83 -5.55 -10.74
C GLY A 253 31.52 -6.82 -10.26
N GLY A 254 30.80 -7.93 -10.11
CA GLY A 254 31.31 -9.22 -9.66
C GLY A 254 31.35 -9.43 -8.15
N ARG A 255 30.93 -8.44 -7.37
CA ARG A 255 30.99 -8.48 -5.89
C ARG A 255 29.90 -9.31 -5.24
N LEU A 256 28.73 -9.43 -5.90
CA LEU A 256 27.57 -10.10 -5.36
C LEU A 256 27.16 -11.27 -6.24
N PRO A 257 27.46 -12.52 -5.82
CA PRO A 257 27.08 -13.71 -6.57
C PRO A 257 25.56 -13.88 -6.59
N LEU A 258 25.04 -14.39 -7.72
CA LEU A 258 23.62 -14.73 -7.86
C LEU A 258 23.34 -16.12 -7.31
N VAL A 259 22.25 -16.32 -6.61
CA VAL A 259 21.73 -17.65 -6.34
C VAL A 259 21.11 -18.19 -7.62
N LEU A 260 21.55 -19.36 -8.08
CA LEU A 260 21.03 -20.01 -9.28
C LEU A 260 20.04 -21.10 -8.90
N GLU A 261 18.78 -20.91 -9.24
CA GLU A 261 17.80 -21.98 -9.26
C GLU A 261 17.86 -22.67 -10.65
N LEU A 262 18.52 -23.80 -10.71
CA LEU A 262 18.71 -24.58 -11.93
C LEU A 262 17.43 -25.36 -12.23
N LEU A 263 16.88 -25.16 -13.44
CA LEU A 263 15.63 -25.76 -13.87
C LEU A 263 15.87 -26.86 -14.93
N SER A 264 15.02 -27.87 -14.88
CA SER A 264 14.89 -28.88 -15.94
C SER A 264 14.31 -28.25 -17.23
N PRO A 265 14.36 -28.96 -18.37
CA PRO A 265 13.68 -28.55 -19.60
C PRO A 265 12.19 -28.22 -19.41
N ALA A 266 11.51 -28.90 -18.50
CA ALA A 266 10.11 -28.65 -18.13
C ALA A 266 9.94 -27.55 -17.06
N ARG A 267 10.98 -26.74 -16.80
CA ARG A 267 11.00 -25.66 -15.79
C ARG A 267 10.69 -26.12 -14.36
N ARG A 268 11.09 -27.34 -14.01
CA ARG A 268 11.02 -27.84 -12.63
C ARG A 268 12.37 -27.69 -11.95
N PRO A 269 12.42 -27.25 -10.69
CA PRO A 269 13.67 -27.13 -9.95
C PRO A 269 14.46 -28.46 -9.97
N ILE A 270 15.76 -28.36 -10.21
CA ILE A 270 16.71 -29.46 -10.14
C ILE A 270 17.61 -29.25 -8.93
N GLN A 271 18.22 -28.09 -8.83
CA GLN A 271 19.17 -27.72 -7.78
C GLN A 271 19.25 -26.22 -7.61
N ILE A 272 19.57 -25.79 -6.39
CA ILE A 272 19.96 -24.41 -6.09
C ILE A 272 21.46 -24.42 -5.81
N THR A 273 22.21 -23.48 -6.44
CA THR A 273 23.64 -23.35 -6.20
C THR A 273 24.10 -21.90 -6.12
N ARG A 274 25.13 -21.68 -5.33
CA ARG A 274 25.92 -20.42 -5.24
C ARG A 274 27.32 -20.59 -5.81
N ASP A 275 27.59 -21.75 -6.39
CA ASP A 275 28.86 -22.10 -7.02
C ASP A 275 28.59 -22.93 -8.26
N LEU A 276 28.52 -22.28 -9.41
CA LEU A 276 28.32 -22.97 -10.70
C LEU A 276 29.52 -23.82 -11.10
N PRO A 277 30.77 -23.34 -10.96
CA PRO A 277 31.95 -24.20 -11.22
C PRO A 277 32.02 -25.46 -10.37
N GLY A 278 31.69 -25.35 -9.07
CA GLY A 278 31.60 -26.49 -8.17
C GLY A 278 30.47 -27.45 -8.52
N PHE A 279 29.31 -26.91 -8.92
CA PHE A 279 28.22 -27.75 -9.45
C PHE A 279 28.62 -28.51 -10.69
N TRP A 280 29.33 -27.91 -11.65
CA TRP A 280 29.83 -28.56 -12.84
C TRP A 280 30.85 -29.69 -12.52
N ALA A 281 31.70 -29.45 -11.52
CA ALA A 281 32.73 -30.42 -11.11
C ALA A 281 32.19 -31.59 -10.29
N GLY A 282 31.13 -31.36 -9.52
CA GLY A 282 30.56 -32.30 -8.54
C GLY A 282 29.23 -32.88 -8.96
N SER A 283 28.14 -32.20 -8.55
CA SER A 283 26.77 -32.73 -8.68
C SER A 283 26.26 -32.89 -10.12
N TRP A 284 26.91 -32.28 -11.10
CA TRP A 284 26.49 -32.38 -12.49
C TRP A 284 26.40 -33.82 -13.01
N ALA A 285 27.36 -34.69 -12.67
CA ALA A 285 27.41 -36.08 -13.13
C ALA A 285 26.12 -36.85 -12.74
N GLU A 286 25.67 -36.67 -11.51
CA GLU A 286 24.45 -37.27 -10.99
C GLU A 286 23.19 -36.65 -11.63
N VAL A 287 23.10 -35.32 -11.67
CA VAL A 287 22.01 -34.58 -12.32
C VAL A 287 21.89 -34.97 -13.78
N ARG A 288 23.02 -35.06 -14.50
CA ARG A 288 23.09 -35.51 -15.90
C ARG A 288 22.50 -36.90 -16.07
N ALA A 289 22.92 -37.87 -15.25
CA ALA A 289 22.41 -39.24 -15.33
C ALA A 289 20.91 -39.32 -15.16
N GLN A 290 20.38 -38.63 -14.13
CA GLN A 290 18.96 -38.58 -13.83
C GLN A 290 18.15 -37.87 -14.93
N MET A 291 18.61 -36.70 -15.38
CA MET A 291 17.91 -35.90 -16.36
C MET A 291 17.96 -36.47 -17.77
N ARG A 292 19.04 -37.16 -18.17
CA ARG A 292 19.16 -37.85 -19.45
C ARG A 292 18.08 -38.94 -19.62
N GLY A 293 17.78 -39.68 -18.55
CA GLY A 293 16.68 -40.64 -18.57
C GLY A 293 15.32 -39.98 -18.74
N ARG A 294 15.10 -38.87 -18.08
CA ARG A 294 13.80 -38.15 -18.07
C ARG A 294 13.58 -37.26 -19.30
N TYR A 295 14.64 -36.67 -19.84
CA TYR A 295 14.60 -35.75 -20.98
C TYR A 295 15.61 -36.12 -22.06
N PRO A 296 15.48 -37.29 -22.73
CA PRO A 296 16.49 -37.85 -23.64
C PRO A 296 16.69 -37.02 -24.91
N ARG A 297 15.75 -36.11 -25.25
CA ARG A 297 15.86 -35.24 -26.44
C ARG A 297 16.65 -33.96 -26.20
N HIS A 298 17.02 -33.67 -24.94
CA HIS A 298 17.81 -32.51 -24.59
C HIS A 298 19.30 -32.89 -24.47
N PRO A 299 20.22 -31.95 -24.74
CA PRO A 299 21.65 -32.20 -24.59
C PRO A 299 22.03 -32.33 -23.11
N TRP A 300 22.78 -33.37 -22.80
CA TRP A 300 23.34 -33.63 -21.46
C TRP A 300 24.82 -33.96 -21.62
N PRO A 301 25.69 -32.96 -21.91
CA PRO A 301 27.11 -33.16 -22.16
C PRO A 301 27.84 -33.69 -20.94
N GLU A 302 28.98 -34.39 -21.19
CA GLU A 302 29.88 -34.80 -20.10
C GLU A 302 30.58 -33.62 -19.48
N ASN A 303 31.08 -32.73 -20.33
CA ASN A 303 31.69 -31.50 -19.91
C ASN A 303 30.75 -30.31 -20.24
N PRO A 304 29.98 -29.79 -19.27
CA PRO A 304 29.08 -28.66 -19.50
C PRO A 304 29.81 -27.32 -19.72
N ARG A 305 31.09 -27.23 -19.31
CA ARG A 305 31.90 -26.01 -19.47
C ARG A 305 32.30 -25.75 -20.92
N GLU A 306 32.40 -26.82 -21.74
CA GLU A 306 32.78 -26.72 -23.15
C GLU A 306 31.57 -26.86 -24.09
N ALA A 307 30.40 -27.14 -23.55
CA ALA A 307 29.20 -27.34 -24.33
C ALA A 307 28.58 -26.01 -24.76
N ALA A 308 28.05 -25.95 -25.97
CA ALA A 308 27.30 -24.80 -26.45
C ALA A 308 25.99 -24.62 -25.67
N PRO A 309 25.70 -23.41 -25.20
CA PRO A 309 24.43 -23.11 -24.52
C PRO A 309 23.25 -23.25 -25.48
N THR A 310 22.10 -23.73 -24.97
CA THR A 310 20.94 -23.98 -25.82
C THR A 310 19.60 -23.78 -25.09
N ARG A 311 18.61 -23.33 -25.84
CA ARG A 311 17.20 -23.25 -25.42
C ARG A 311 16.36 -24.39 -26.02
N HIS A 312 16.92 -25.15 -26.97
CA HIS A 312 16.18 -26.05 -27.80
C HIS A 312 16.58 -27.52 -27.56
N VAL A 313 15.71 -28.41 -27.96
CA VAL A 313 16.03 -29.84 -28.07
C VAL A 313 17.06 -30.05 -29.17
N THR A 314 17.86 -31.08 -29.05
CA THR A 314 18.78 -31.49 -30.13
C THR A 314 17.97 -31.85 -31.36
N LYS A 315 18.19 -31.16 -32.49
CA LYS A 315 17.61 -31.61 -33.78
C LYS A 315 18.09 -33.01 -34.10
N ARG A 316 17.17 -33.93 -34.36
CA ARG A 316 17.54 -35.25 -34.94
C ARG A 316 18.31 -34.96 -36.23
N LYS A 317 19.58 -35.38 -36.33
CA LYS A 317 20.23 -35.52 -37.63
C LYS A 317 19.45 -36.60 -38.36
N ASN A 318 18.68 -36.21 -39.38
CA ASN A 318 18.18 -37.17 -40.35
C ASN A 318 19.41 -37.82 -41.02
N GLN A 319 19.61 -39.11 -40.77
CA GLN A 319 20.48 -39.94 -41.56
C GLN A 319 19.80 -40.21 -42.90
#